data_207bb29473b09eb87b3249aeca7dd38c
#
_entry.id   207bb29473b09eb87b3249aeca7dd38c
#
_cell.length_a   1.000
_cell.length_b   1.000
_cell.length_c   1.000
_cell.angle_alpha   90.00
_cell.angle_beta   90.00
_cell.angle_gamma   90.00
#
_symmetry.space_group_name_H-M   'P 1'
#
loop_
_entity.id
_entity.type
_entity.pdbx_description
1 polymer ?
#
loop_
_entity_poly.entity_id
_entity_poly.type
_entity_poly.pdbx_seq_one_letter_code
_entity_poly.pdbx_strand_id
1 'polypeptide(L)'
;MRMLCLLAWLAALGPMAALAVEFEDYDFSRFSQEITECDRLASHGRDPGHVSPAVSSTAMDKPAAIAACQQAVAADPDNPRLNYQLGRAYGYSGRGEEAMPYRLKALEADYPQSLFVIGYLYSIGRTIEPDICKTYQLWQRAARYRRLAALVALPRHSLRGDFEACGPVIPPEDLRAYLNEAKAQSNDYYVGMLVDDLLAEVDERYPAEPGASDG
;
A
#
# COMPACT_ATOMS: atom_id res chain seq x y z
N MET A 1 -48.70 41.64 29.12
CA MET A 1 -47.76 41.62 27.98
C MET A 1 -46.46 40.95 28.43
N ARG A 2 -46.24 39.67 28.08
CA ARG A 2 -45.03 38.92 28.40
C ARG A 2 -44.21 38.82 27.10
N MET A 3 -43.05 39.49 27.06
CA MET A 3 -42.10 39.46 25.96
C MET A 3 -41.23 38.19 26.11
N LEU A 4 -41.41 37.22 25.18
CA LEU A 4 -40.51 36.05 25.07
C LEU A 4 -39.24 36.49 24.30
N CYS A 5 -38.11 36.48 24.99
CA CYS A 5 -36.79 36.55 24.32
C CYS A 5 -36.46 35.17 23.75
N LEU A 6 -36.47 35.03 22.44
CA LEU A 6 -35.89 33.90 21.71
C LEU A 6 -34.38 34.09 21.62
N LEU A 7 -33.63 33.36 22.45
CA LEU A 7 -32.18 33.22 22.31
C LEU A 7 -31.90 32.24 21.16
N ALA A 8 -31.44 32.78 20.02
CA ALA A 8 -30.93 31.99 18.91
C ALA A 8 -29.54 31.45 19.28
N TRP A 9 -29.44 30.14 19.42
CA TRP A 9 -28.15 29.44 19.53
C TRP A 9 -27.53 29.37 18.14
N LEU A 10 -26.54 30.22 17.85
CA LEU A 10 -25.62 30.07 16.72
C LEU A 10 -24.63 28.98 17.10
N ALA A 11 -24.85 27.75 16.62
CA ALA A 11 -23.83 26.70 16.65
C ALA A 11 -22.70 27.12 15.70
N ALA A 12 -21.59 27.55 16.26
CA ALA A 12 -20.35 27.76 15.52
C ALA A 12 -19.83 26.37 15.05
N LEU A 13 -20.06 26.04 13.78
CA LEU A 13 -19.34 24.97 13.10
C LEU A 13 -17.89 25.46 12.95
N GLY A 14 -17.04 25.09 13.89
CA GLY A 14 -15.60 25.25 13.74
C GLY A 14 -15.12 24.43 12.55
N PRO A 15 -14.01 24.83 11.90
CA PRO A 15 -13.41 24.03 10.84
C PRO A 15 -13.10 22.64 11.41
N MET A 16 -13.71 21.60 10.82
CA MET A 16 -13.24 20.24 11.05
C MET A 16 -11.80 20.19 10.51
N ALA A 17 -10.82 20.18 11.42
CA ALA A 17 -9.45 19.85 11.05
C ALA A 17 -9.50 18.49 10.35
N ALA A 18 -9.11 18.44 9.08
CA ALA A 18 -8.90 17.19 8.38
C ALA A 18 -7.85 16.42 9.21
N LEU A 19 -8.26 15.25 9.72
CA LEU A 19 -7.32 14.39 10.43
C LEU A 19 -6.26 13.96 9.39
N ALA A 20 -5.00 14.30 9.65
CA ALA A 20 -3.89 13.82 8.84
C ALA A 20 -3.90 12.29 8.76
N VAL A 21 -3.40 11.74 7.64
CA VAL A 21 -3.33 10.30 7.45
C VAL A 21 -2.69 9.62 8.66
N GLU A 22 -3.38 8.65 9.23
CA GLU A 22 -2.86 7.83 10.31
C GLU A 22 -2.18 6.59 9.73
N PHE A 23 -0.88 6.45 10.02
CA PHE A 23 -0.11 5.27 9.66
C PHE A 23 -0.29 4.18 10.72
N GLU A 24 -0.37 2.95 10.27
CA GLU A 24 -0.55 1.77 11.10
C GLU A 24 0.68 0.85 10.97
N ASP A 25 1.04 0.18 12.06
CA ASP A 25 2.06 -0.87 12.01
C ASP A 25 1.39 -2.23 11.80
N TYR A 26 1.76 -2.91 10.73
CA TYR A 26 1.30 -4.27 10.51
C TYR A 26 2.01 -5.22 11.45
N ASP A 27 1.25 -5.94 12.26
CA ASP A 27 1.82 -6.89 13.22
C ASP A 27 2.19 -8.22 12.54
N PHE A 28 3.45 -8.29 12.08
CA PHE A 28 4.01 -9.51 11.49
C PHE A 28 4.18 -10.64 12.51
N SER A 29 4.28 -10.32 13.81
CA SER A 29 4.51 -11.33 14.87
C SER A 29 3.33 -12.26 15.11
N ARG A 30 2.15 -11.92 14.57
CA ARG A 30 0.96 -12.79 14.60
C ARG A 30 1.15 -14.10 13.82
N PHE A 31 2.17 -14.17 12.98
CA PHE A 31 2.46 -15.30 12.11
C PHE A 31 3.87 -15.81 12.38
N SER A 32 4.12 -17.10 12.11
CA SER A 32 5.46 -17.67 12.27
C SER A 32 6.49 -16.88 11.47
N GLN A 33 7.58 -16.51 12.14
CA GLN A 33 8.75 -15.86 11.58
C GLN A 33 9.90 -16.84 11.30
N GLU A 34 9.66 -18.14 11.44
CA GLU A 34 10.64 -19.16 11.09
C GLU A 34 10.98 -19.10 9.60
N ILE A 35 12.29 -19.17 9.32
CA ILE A 35 12.79 -19.13 7.94
C ILE A 35 12.63 -20.50 7.31
N THR A 36 11.77 -20.60 6.31
CA THR A 36 11.53 -21.81 5.53
C THR A 36 12.41 -21.84 4.25
N GLU A 37 12.40 -22.97 3.56
CA GLU A 37 13.04 -23.05 2.23
C GLU A 37 12.31 -22.17 1.19
N CYS A 38 10.99 -21.98 1.35
CA CYS A 38 10.25 -21.01 0.56
C CYS A 38 10.84 -19.60 0.69
N ASP A 39 11.15 -19.17 1.91
CA ASP A 39 11.77 -17.87 2.16
C ASP A 39 13.12 -17.74 1.46
N ARG A 40 13.95 -18.77 1.52
CA ARG A 40 15.29 -18.77 0.88
C ARG A 40 15.20 -18.66 -0.63
N LEU A 41 14.18 -19.23 -1.25
CA LEU A 41 14.00 -19.30 -2.71
C LEU A 41 13.10 -18.24 -3.30
N ALA A 42 12.18 -17.65 -2.51
CA ALA A 42 11.14 -16.77 -3.02
C ALA A 42 10.98 -15.44 -2.26
N SER A 43 11.86 -15.10 -1.33
CA SER A 43 11.79 -13.84 -0.59
C SER A 43 11.87 -12.62 -1.52
N HIS A 44 11.06 -11.59 -1.25
CA HIS A 44 11.07 -10.34 -1.99
C HIS A 44 11.62 -9.20 -1.14
N GLY A 45 12.75 -8.62 -1.51
CA GLY A 45 13.47 -7.67 -0.68
C GLY A 45 12.77 -6.34 -0.38
N ARG A 46 11.66 -6.04 -1.06
CA ARG A 46 10.80 -4.89 -0.76
C ARG A 46 9.50 -5.29 -0.05
N ASP A 47 9.39 -6.53 0.35
CA ASP A 47 8.31 -7.01 1.21
C ASP A 47 8.66 -6.66 2.67
N PRO A 48 7.87 -5.83 3.37
CA PRO A 48 8.20 -5.46 4.74
C PRO A 48 8.22 -6.65 5.71
N GLY A 49 7.52 -7.74 5.38
CA GLY A 49 7.48 -8.98 6.18
C GLY A 49 8.51 -10.04 5.76
N HIS A 50 9.52 -9.71 4.94
CA HIS A 50 10.54 -10.69 4.56
C HIS A 50 11.44 -11.07 5.75
N VAL A 51 11.78 -12.33 5.85
CA VAL A 51 12.61 -12.90 6.95
C VAL A 51 13.93 -13.49 6.45
N SER A 52 14.18 -13.46 5.14
CA SER A 52 15.41 -13.95 4.51
C SER A 52 15.91 -12.99 3.43
N PRO A 53 17.17 -13.10 2.99
CA PRO A 53 17.70 -12.29 1.90
C PRO A 53 16.83 -12.35 0.64
N ALA A 54 16.78 -11.24 -0.08
CA ALA A 54 15.99 -11.11 -1.30
C ALA A 54 16.46 -12.03 -2.44
N VAL A 55 15.50 -12.60 -3.15
CA VAL A 55 15.74 -13.30 -4.41
C VAL A 55 15.06 -12.53 -5.54
N SER A 56 15.82 -12.07 -6.54
CA SER A 56 15.24 -11.37 -7.68
C SER A 56 14.38 -12.32 -8.53
N SER A 57 13.45 -11.78 -9.32
CA SER A 57 12.63 -12.59 -10.23
C SER A 57 13.42 -13.32 -11.30
N THR A 58 14.58 -12.77 -11.66
CA THR A 58 15.51 -13.36 -12.65
C THR A 58 16.40 -14.45 -12.05
N ALA A 59 16.79 -14.33 -10.78
CA ALA A 59 17.61 -15.30 -10.05
C ALA A 59 16.80 -16.45 -9.44
N MET A 60 15.47 -16.31 -9.36
CA MET A 60 14.60 -17.31 -8.77
C MET A 60 14.57 -18.60 -9.59
N ASP A 61 14.95 -19.72 -8.99
CA ASP A 61 14.61 -21.06 -9.49
C ASP A 61 13.10 -21.30 -9.25
N LYS A 62 12.30 -20.97 -10.26
CA LYS A 62 10.85 -20.97 -10.13
C LYS A 62 10.25 -22.34 -9.81
N PRO A 63 10.69 -23.46 -10.45
CA PRO A 63 10.24 -24.80 -10.08
C PRO A 63 10.55 -25.16 -8.64
N ALA A 64 11.79 -24.94 -8.19
CA ALA A 64 12.20 -25.21 -6.82
C ALA A 64 11.46 -24.32 -5.81
N ALA A 65 11.30 -23.03 -6.10
CA ALA A 65 10.57 -22.09 -5.27
C ALA A 65 9.08 -22.48 -5.13
N ILE A 66 8.42 -22.90 -6.22
CA ILE A 66 7.03 -23.38 -6.16
C ILE A 66 6.92 -24.60 -5.26
N ALA A 67 7.78 -25.62 -5.46
CA ALA A 67 7.74 -26.84 -4.66
C ALA A 67 7.98 -26.58 -3.16
N ALA A 68 8.98 -25.77 -2.83
CA ALA A 68 9.29 -25.41 -1.45
C ALA A 68 8.15 -24.57 -0.81
N CYS A 69 7.59 -23.60 -1.55
CA CYS A 69 6.51 -22.79 -1.02
C CYS A 69 5.20 -23.55 -0.88
N GLN A 70 4.90 -24.54 -1.75
CA GLN A 70 3.76 -25.44 -1.57
C GLN A 70 3.87 -26.21 -0.26
N GLN A 71 5.06 -26.74 0.07
CA GLN A 71 5.30 -27.45 1.33
C GLN A 71 5.14 -26.51 2.52
N ALA A 72 5.70 -25.30 2.46
CA ALA A 72 5.61 -24.32 3.53
C ALA A 72 4.16 -23.87 3.78
N VAL A 73 3.40 -23.60 2.72
CA VAL A 73 1.97 -23.24 2.82
C VAL A 73 1.13 -24.42 3.33
N ALA A 74 1.46 -25.64 2.97
CA ALA A 74 0.76 -26.82 3.51
C ALA A 74 1.00 -27.01 5.02
N ALA A 75 2.18 -26.62 5.52
CA ALA A 75 2.53 -26.68 6.94
C ALA A 75 1.95 -25.50 7.75
N ASP A 76 1.84 -24.32 7.16
CA ASP A 76 1.32 -23.09 7.78
C ASP A 76 0.42 -22.33 6.78
N PRO A 77 -0.83 -22.80 6.57
CA PRO A 77 -1.70 -22.33 5.50
C PRO A 77 -2.21 -20.89 5.69
N ASP A 78 -2.20 -20.37 6.91
CA ASP A 78 -2.69 -19.04 7.23
C ASP A 78 -1.57 -17.97 7.26
N ASN A 79 -0.32 -18.37 7.03
CA ASN A 79 0.80 -17.45 6.99
C ASN A 79 0.79 -16.61 5.70
N PRO A 80 0.51 -15.29 5.76
CA PRO A 80 0.33 -14.47 4.56
C PRO A 80 1.64 -14.27 3.80
N ARG A 81 2.80 -14.29 4.47
CA ARG A 81 4.11 -14.20 3.83
C ARG A 81 4.35 -15.39 2.92
N LEU A 82 4.11 -16.62 3.40
CA LEU A 82 4.28 -17.85 2.63
C LEU A 82 3.31 -17.92 1.45
N ASN A 83 2.06 -17.55 1.68
CA ASN A 83 1.05 -17.45 0.63
C ASN A 83 1.46 -16.41 -0.43
N TYR A 84 1.91 -15.21 -0.03
CA TYR A 84 2.41 -14.21 -0.97
C TYR A 84 3.59 -14.74 -1.79
N GLN A 85 4.57 -15.42 -1.17
CA GLN A 85 5.76 -15.96 -1.84
C GLN A 85 5.39 -17.05 -2.85
N LEU A 86 4.46 -17.95 -2.52
CA LEU A 86 3.96 -18.95 -3.46
C LEU A 86 3.26 -18.29 -4.65
N GLY A 87 2.38 -17.32 -4.39
CA GLY A 87 1.74 -16.51 -5.42
C GLY A 87 2.74 -15.74 -6.30
N ARG A 88 3.86 -15.27 -5.72
CA ARG A 88 4.96 -14.65 -6.46
C ARG A 88 5.67 -15.64 -7.37
N ALA A 89 6.01 -16.82 -6.87
CA ALA A 89 6.70 -17.87 -7.64
C ALA A 89 5.86 -18.33 -8.85
N TYR A 90 4.57 -18.59 -8.63
CA TYR A 90 3.63 -18.89 -9.71
C TYR A 90 3.53 -17.74 -10.72
N GLY A 91 3.38 -16.51 -10.27
CA GLY A 91 3.25 -15.35 -11.14
C GLY A 91 4.45 -15.16 -12.06
N TYR A 92 5.68 -15.33 -11.55
CA TYR A 92 6.90 -15.25 -12.36
C TYR A 92 7.15 -16.48 -13.25
N SER A 93 6.43 -17.58 -13.00
CA SER A 93 6.41 -18.76 -13.89
C SER A 93 5.41 -18.62 -15.04
N GLY A 94 4.70 -17.48 -15.14
CA GLY A 94 3.63 -17.31 -16.13
C GLY A 94 2.29 -17.97 -15.73
N ARG A 95 2.20 -18.54 -14.53
CA ARG A 95 1.05 -19.26 -13.98
C ARG A 95 0.19 -18.33 -13.12
N GLY A 96 -0.27 -17.21 -13.71
CA GLY A 96 -0.95 -16.12 -13.02
C GLY A 96 -2.26 -16.56 -12.34
N GLU A 97 -3.05 -17.40 -12.99
CA GLU A 97 -4.31 -17.91 -12.46
C GLU A 97 -4.08 -18.78 -11.20
N GLU A 98 -3.05 -19.62 -11.22
CA GLU A 98 -2.67 -20.44 -10.07
C GLU A 98 -2.07 -19.63 -8.91
N ALA A 99 -1.54 -18.45 -9.21
CA ALA A 99 -1.04 -17.52 -8.20
C ALA A 99 -2.17 -16.85 -7.40
N MET A 100 -3.36 -16.66 -8.02
CA MET A 100 -4.42 -15.83 -7.44
C MET A 100 -4.96 -16.34 -6.10
N PRO A 101 -5.28 -17.64 -5.90
CA PRO A 101 -5.78 -18.11 -4.61
C PRO A 101 -4.84 -17.75 -3.44
N TYR A 102 -3.54 -17.91 -3.63
CA TYR A 102 -2.52 -17.60 -2.61
C TYR A 102 -2.37 -16.10 -2.36
N ARG A 103 -2.39 -15.30 -3.42
CA ARG A 103 -2.37 -13.83 -3.30
C ARG A 103 -3.60 -13.30 -2.57
N LEU A 104 -4.79 -13.85 -2.87
CA LEU A 104 -6.04 -13.48 -2.21
C LEU A 104 -6.02 -13.92 -0.74
N LYS A 105 -5.50 -15.11 -0.43
CA LYS A 105 -5.33 -15.56 0.95
C LYS A 105 -4.45 -14.61 1.77
N ALA A 106 -3.33 -14.14 1.21
CA ALA A 106 -2.50 -13.13 1.86
C ALA A 106 -3.19 -11.75 1.94
N LEU A 107 -4.04 -11.40 0.96
CA LEU A 107 -4.85 -10.19 0.97
C LEU A 107 -5.89 -10.20 2.10
N GLU A 108 -6.55 -11.34 2.35
CA GLU A 108 -7.51 -11.53 3.46
C GLU A 108 -6.91 -11.23 4.83
N ALA A 109 -5.60 -11.47 4.98
CA ALA A 109 -4.84 -11.13 6.18
C ALA A 109 -4.32 -9.67 6.20
N ASP A 110 -4.75 -8.82 5.27
CA ASP A 110 -4.26 -7.43 5.08
C ASP A 110 -2.74 -7.34 4.87
N TYR A 111 -2.11 -8.39 4.35
CA TYR A 111 -0.66 -8.40 4.17
C TYR A 111 -0.20 -7.25 3.25
N PRO A 112 0.63 -6.30 3.73
CA PRO A 112 0.90 -5.05 3.02
C PRO A 112 1.44 -5.23 1.62
N GLN A 113 2.30 -6.23 1.43
CA GLN A 113 2.84 -6.58 0.12
C GLN A 113 1.77 -7.13 -0.83
N SER A 114 0.82 -7.92 -0.33
CA SER A 114 -0.28 -8.48 -1.14
C SER A 114 -1.30 -7.42 -1.51
N LEU A 115 -1.64 -6.52 -0.58
CA LEU A 115 -2.47 -5.34 -0.85
C LEU A 115 -1.93 -4.55 -2.05
N PHE A 116 -0.64 -4.24 -2.04
CA PHE A 116 -0.02 -3.50 -3.14
C PHE A 116 -0.04 -4.29 -4.45
N VAL A 117 0.35 -5.58 -4.44
CA VAL A 117 0.46 -6.39 -5.65
C VAL A 117 -0.89 -6.67 -6.30
N ILE A 118 -1.94 -6.97 -5.50
CA ILE A 118 -3.29 -7.16 -6.04
C ILE A 118 -3.83 -5.85 -6.62
N GLY A 119 -3.61 -4.71 -5.95
CA GLY A 119 -3.94 -3.40 -6.50
C GLY A 119 -3.24 -3.16 -7.85
N TYR A 120 -1.96 -3.49 -7.96
CA TYR A 120 -1.23 -3.39 -9.22
C TYR A 120 -1.82 -4.30 -10.32
N LEU A 121 -2.24 -5.52 -9.99
CA LEU A 121 -2.87 -6.41 -10.97
C LEU A 121 -4.20 -5.84 -11.48
N TYR A 122 -5.00 -5.22 -10.60
CA TYR A 122 -6.22 -4.52 -11.01
C TYR A 122 -5.91 -3.30 -11.89
N SER A 123 -4.83 -2.55 -11.61
CA SER A 123 -4.49 -1.36 -12.40
C SER A 123 -4.11 -1.68 -13.85
N ILE A 124 -3.50 -2.84 -14.08
CA ILE A 124 -3.02 -3.25 -15.41
C ILE A 124 -3.91 -4.29 -16.11
N GLY A 125 -4.95 -4.80 -15.44
CA GLY A 125 -5.83 -5.83 -16.00
C GLY A 125 -5.12 -7.15 -16.31
N ARG A 126 -4.13 -7.53 -15.49
CA ARG A 126 -3.38 -8.77 -15.71
C ARG A 126 -3.87 -9.87 -14.78
N THR A 127 -4.34 -10.97 -15.32
CA THR A 127 -4.89 -12.14 -14.61
C THR A 127 -6.29 -11.89 -14.00
N ILE A 128 -6.64 -10.64 -13.79
CA ILE A 128 -7.94 -10.20 -13.28
C ILE A 128 -8.44 -9.03 -14.13
N GLU A 129 -9.77 -8.85 -14.20
CA GLU A 129 -10.36 -7.70 -14.90
C GLU A 129 -9.87 -6.39 -14.28
N PRO A 130 -9.52 -5.37 -15.08
CA PRO A 130 -9.04 -4.09 -14.57
C PRO A 130 -10.11 -3.38 -13.74
N ASP A 131 -9.69 -2.84 -12.60
CA ASP A 131 -10.56 -2.06 -11.72
C ASP A 131 -9.71 -1.03 -10.97
N ILE A 132 -9.73 0.19 -11.49
CA ILE A 132 -8.91 1.27 -10.92
C ILE A 132 -9.40 1.69 -9.53
N CYS A 133 -10.68 1.49 -9.21
CA CYS A 133 -11.20 1.83 -7.90
C CYS A 133 -10.83 0.79 -6.83
N LYS A 134 -10.75 -0.49 -7.21
CA LYS A 134 -10.12 -1.49 -6.32
C LYS A 134 -8.62 -1.24 -6.14
N THR A 135 -7.92 -0.79 -7.19
CA THR A 135 -6.52 -0.35 -7.08
C THR A 135 -6.40 0.75 -6.02
N TYR A 136 -7.23 1.79 -6.10
CA TYR A 136 -7.27 2.90 -5.15
C TYR A 136 -7.45 2.42 -3.70
N GLN A 137 -8.49 1.61 -3.44
CA GLN A 137 -8.80 1.09 -2.11
C GLN A 137 -7.67 0.24 -1.53
N LEU A 138 -7.08 -0.64 -2.34
CA LEU A 138 -6.00 -1.53 -1.91
C LEU A 138 -4.70 -0.77 -1.64
N TRP A 139 -4.37 0.22 -2.49
CA TRP A 139 -3.17 1.02 -2.29
C TRP A 139 -3.30 1.99 -1.12
N GLN A 140 -4.49 2.52 -0.82
CA GLN A 140 -4.73 3.29 0.41
C GLN A 140 -4.44 2.43 1.66
N ARG A 141 -4.95 1.20 1.70
CA ARG A 141 -4.67 0.28 2.82
C ARG A 141 -3.18 -0.06 2.90
N ALA A 142 -2.54 -0.38 1.76
CA ALA A 142 -1.11 -0.67 1.71
C ALA A 142 -0.25 0.53 2.16
N ALA A 143 -0.65 1.76 1.80
CA ALA A 143 0.04 2.98 2.20
C ALA A 143 -0.09 3.26 3.71
N ARG A 144 -1.26 3.00 4.32
CA ARG A 144 -1.40 3.08 5.79
C ARG A 144 -0.44 2.14 6.50
N TYR A 145 -0.23 0.93 6.00
CA TYR A 145 0.78 -0.01 6.49
C TYR A 145 2.21 0.33 6.01
N ARG A 146 2.45 1.56 5.62
CA ARG A 146 3.78 2.06 5.18
C ARG A 146 4.42 1.20 4.08
N ARG A 147 3.63 0.58 3.20
CA ARG A 147 4.21 -0.15 2.06
C ARG A 147 4.81 0.85 1.07
N LEU A 148 6.15 0.93 0.99
CA LEU A 148 6.89 1.94 0.22
C LEU A 148 6.34 2.16 -1.20
N ALA A 149 6.08 1.08 -1.95
CA ALA A 149 5.56 1.24 -3.31
C ALA A 149 4.16 1.85 -3.36
N ALA A 150 3.32 1.63 -2.34
CA ALA A 150 2.00 2.25 -2.23
C ALA A 150 2.10 3.72 -1.80
N LEU A 151 3.05 4.05 -0.92
CA LEU A 151 3.34 5.44 -0.51
C LEU A 151 3.72 6.33 -1.70
N VAL A 152 4.31 5.75 -2.75
CA VAL A 152 4.68 6.49 -3.98
C VAL A 152 3.60 6.39 -5.06
N ALA A 153 3.05 5.18 -5.28
CA ALA A 153 2.10 4.95 -6.36
C ALA A 153 0.76 5.66 -6.13
N LEU A 154 0.26 5.65 -4.89
CA LEU A 154 -1.01 6.28 -4.56
C LEU A 154 -1.01 7.81 -4.83
N PRO A 155 -0.04 8.61 -4.32
CA PRO A 155 0.05 10.02 -4.66
C PRO A 155 0.24 10.26 -6.16
N ARG A 156 1.13 9.52 -6.81
CA ARG A 156 1.39 9.66 -8.24
C ARG A 156 0.14 9.50 -9.10
N HIS A 157 -0.66 8.46 -8.83
CA HIS A 157 -1.90 8.22 -9.58
C HIS A 157 -3.00 9.22 -9.21
N SER A 158 -3.04 9.68 -7.95
CA SER A 158 -3.96 10.75 -7.51
C SER A 158 -3.67 12.07 -8.24
N LEU A 159 -2.40 12.48 -8.33
CA LEU A 159 -1.98 13.68 -9.06
C LEU A 159 -2.31 13.60 -10.55
N ARG A 160 -2.30 12.41 -11.14
CA ARG A 160 -2.71 12.20 -12.54
C ARG A 160 -4.22 12.20 -12.77
N GLY A 161 -5.02 12.23 -11.70
CA GLY A 161 -6.49 12.13 -11.78
C GLY A 161 -7.02 10.73 -12.00
N ASP A 162 -6.17 9.69 -11.94
CA ASP A 162 -6.57 8.31 -12.24
C ASP A 162 -7.66 7.79 -11.27
N PHE A 163 -7.83 8.40 -10.10
CA PHE A 163 -8.76 7.98 -9.03
C PHE A 163 -9.97 8.89 -8.84
N GLU A 164 -10.19 9.90 -9.68
CA GLU A 164 -11.26 10.90 -9.50
C GLU A 164 -12.67 10.30 -9.35
N ALA A 165 -12.93 9.18 -10.02
CA ALA A 165 -14.22 8.49 -9.98
C ALA A 165 -14.34 7.45 -8.83
N CYS A 166 -13.31 7.27 -8.00
CA CYS A 166 -13.20 6.11 -7.10
C CYS A 166 -13.56 6.39 -5.65
N GLY A 167 -13.70 7.65 -5.27
CA GLY A 167 -13.97 8.04 -3.88
C GLY A 167 -13.59 9.49 -3.61
N PRO A 168 -13.51 9.88 -2.34
CA PRO A 168 -13.07 11.22 -1.98
C PRO A 168 -11.63 11.45 -2.46
N VAL A 169 -11.38 12.68 -2.92
CA VAL A 169 -10.03 13.12 -3.29
C VAL A 169 -9.14 13.04 -2.04
N ILE A 170 -7.94 12.50 -2.22
CA ILE A 170 -6.96 12.47 -1.13
C ILE A 170 -6.52 13.92 -0.86
N PRO A 171 -6.64 14.41 0.39
CA PRO A 171 -6.21 15.77 0.73
C PRO A 171 -4.73 16.00 0.42
N PRO A 172 -4.31 17.21 0.03
CA PRO A 172 -2.92 17.51 -0.29
C PRO A 172 -1.94 17.24 0.87
N GLU A 173 -2.37 17.48 2.10
CA GLU A 173 -1.63 17.14 3.32
C GLU A 173 -1.35 15.64 3.45
N ASP A 174 -2.31 14.79 3.08
CA ASP A 174 -2.14 13.33 3.09
C ASP A 174 -1.20 12.87 1.96
N LEU A 175 -1.29 13.50 0.77
CA LEU A 175 -0.33 13.23 -0.31
C LEU A 175 1.11 13.54 0.14
N ARG A 176 1.31 14.69 0.81
CA ARG A 176 2.62 15.06 1.39
C ARG A 176 3.06 14.07 2.47
N ALA A 177 2.14 13.64 3.34
CA ALA A 177 2.45 12.69 4.40
C ALA A 177 2.93 11.35 3.82
N TYR A 178 2.24 10.79 2.83
CA TYR A 178 2.66 9.57 2.15
C TYR A 178 4.04 9.71 1.50
N LEU A 179 4.30 10.80 0.79
CA LEU A 179 5.56 11.03 0.10
C LEU A 179 6.73 11.25 1.08
N ASN A 180 6.51 12.00 2.16
CA ASN A 180 7.52 12.20 3.21
C ASN A 180 7.84 10.88 3.92
N GLU A 181 6.84 10.04 4.22
CA GLU A 181 7.07 8.70 4.75
C GLU A 181 7.87 7.82 3.77
N ALA A 182 7.57 7.89 2.48
CA ALA A 182 8.34 7.18 1.45
C ALA A 182 9.80 7.64 1.41
N LYS A 183 10.04 8.94 1.54
CA LYS A 183 11.38 9.53 1.58
C LYS A 183 12.17 9.07 2.81
N ALA A 184 11.51 9.01 3.98
CA ALA A 184 12.13 8.58 5.23
C ALA A 184 12.53 7.08 5.19
N GLN A 185 11.78 6.24 4.45
CA GLN A 185 12.05 4.80 4.37
C GLN A 185 13.10 4.40 3.35
N SER A 186 13.43 5.25 2.38
CA SER A 186 14.24 4.85 1.23
C SER A 186 15.56 5.61 1.15
N ASN A 187 16.66 4.87 1.05
CA ASN A 187 17.97 5.38 0.71
C ASN A 187 18.29 5.22 -0.80
N ASP A 188 17.33 4.77 -1.60
CA ASP A 188 17.49 4.61 -3.04
C ASP A 188 17.42 6.00 -3.71
N TYR A 189 18.49 6.36 -4.43
CA TYR A 189 18.61 7.67 -5.09
C TYR A 189 17.44 7.96 -6.05
N TYR A 190 17.04 6.98 -6.87
CA TYR A 190 15.97 7.17 -7.85
C TYR A 190 14.59 7.27 -7.20
N VAL A 191 14.36 6.54 -6.11
CA VAL A 191 13.14 6.70 -5.32
C VAL A 191 13.10 8.09 -4.70
N GLY A 192 14.24 8.59 -4.17
CA GLY A 192 14.37 9.94 -3.61
C GLY A 192 14.02 11.02 -4.64
N MET A 193 14.61 10.95 -5.84
CA MET A 193 14.31 11.88 -6.94
C MET A 193 12.82 11.87 -7.30
N LEU A 194 12.24 10.69 -7.49
CA LEU A 194 10.83 10.57 -7.84
C LEU A 194 9.92 11.16 -6.75
N VAL A 195 10.24 10.95 -5.49
CA VAL A 195 9.49 11.50 -4.36
C VAL A 195 9.60 13.02 -4.33
N ASP A 196 10.79 13.57 -4.57
CA ASP A 196 11.01 15.02 -4.60
C ASP A 196 10.24 15.68 -5.75
N ASP A 197 10.22 15.07 -6.93
CA ASP A 197 9.43 15.55 -8.08
C ASP A 197 7.93 15.54 -7.76
N LEU A 198 7.42 14.47 -7.12
CA LEU A 198 6.01 14.40 -6.73
C LEU A 198 5.65 15.39 -5.64
N LEU A 199 6.52 15.65 -4.66
CA LEU A 199 6.31 16.67 -3.64
C LEU A 199 6.23 18.07 -4.28
N ALA A 200 7.13 18.37 -5.23
CA ALA A 200 7.10 19.62 -5.96
C ALA A 200 5.79 19.79 -6.76
N GLU A 201 5.29 18.70 -7.38
CA GLU A 201 4.01 18.72 -8.09
C GLU A 201 2.82 18.97 -7.13
N VAL A 202 2.84 18.37 -5.92
CA VAL A 202 1.82 18.64 -4.90
C VAL A 202 1.84 20.11 -4.50
N ASP A 203 3.03 20.69 -4.26
CA ASP A 203 3.17 22.09 -3.82
C ASP A 203 2.80 23.08 -4.92
N GLU A 204 3.08 22.80 -6.19
CA GLU A 204 2.65 23.60 -7.32
C GLU A 204 1.12 23.58 -7.50
N ARG A 205 0.52 22.40 -7.38
CA ARG A 205 -0.94 22.22 -7.59
C ARG A 205 -1.77 22.72 -6.41
N TYR A 206 -1.24 22.59 -5.20
CA TYR A 206 -1.91 22.92 -3.94
C TYR A 206 -1.00 23.79 -3.06
N PRO A 207 -0.75 25.05 -3.45
CA PRO A 207 0.10 25.94 -2.67
C PRO A 207 -0.48 26.15 -1.27
N ALA A 208 0.39 26.20 -0.26
CA ALA A 208 -0.02 26.54 1.10
C ALA A 208 -0.68 27.92 1.10
N GLU A 209 -1.79 28.09 1.81
CA GLU A 209 -2.40 29.41 1.95
C GLU A 209 -1.41 30.38 2.62
N PRO A 210 -1.20 31.59 2.05
CA PRO A 210 -0.32 32.57 2.66
C PRO A 210 -0.96 33.06 3.98
N GLY A 211 -0.50 32.52 5.11
CA GLY A 211 -0.96 32.96 6.44
C GLY A 211 -1.08 31.90 7.52
N ALA A 212 -0.77 30.61 7.24
CA ALA A 212 -0.86 29.54 8.24
C ALA A 212 0.45 29.26 9.00
N SER A 213 1.42 30.19 8.98
CA SER A 213 2.63 30.10 9.81
C SER A 213 2.49 31.03 11.01
N ASP A 214 2.65 30.47 12.20
CA ASP A 214 2.80 31.09 13.51
C ASP A 214 1.50 31.47 14.25
N GLY A 215 0.93 30.48 14.97
CA GLY A 215 0.04 30.62 16.11
C GLY A 215 0.43 29.66 17.20
#